data_cf57364035cf9942b1a2d101ec6802f1
#
_entry.id   cf57364035cf9942b1a2d101ec6802f1
#
_cell.length_a   1.000
_cell.length_b   1.000
_cell.length_c   1.000
_cell.angle_alpha   90.00
_cell.angle_beta   90.00
_cell.angle_gamma   90.00
#
_symmetry.space_group_name_H-M   'P 1'
#
loop_
_entity.id
_entity.type
_entity.pdbx_description
1 polymer ?
#
loop_
_entity_poly.entity_id
_entity_poly.type
_entity_poly.pdbx_seq_one_letter_code
_entity_poly.pdbx_strand_id
1 'polypeptide(L)'
;WQARIRFTNVRVPRENLLHKEGRGLIVALTCLNYGRCTLSAGIAGAAARAADQSTKWVQTRYQFERPLAEFELVQQRIARMYAYGYALDSLLYMVTGMLDRGDTDIMVETAITKVFSSQIGWEIVDDALEIMGGEGYMTENELERLWRDSRIHRIVEGSNEVMQPFIFGYGGKQLAEQMMGIQQAMSWDGDESFGQNVKRIVPNMVNPALLKRAIPLATELFLGFVPSAPAVSTENSWLEPFALRLSKLIQKHAHLFKMASKWHKEEIVIRQAVQARLSDSATFIFALSAMVSRIDSQTSTNDQNLTRDKVYFEHAFELLELRIHQQLAELRINADKSMRKAAETARTYNNSLPNSEYYIHETSPSAKG
;
A
#
# COMPACT_ATOMS: atom_id res chain seq x y z
N TRP A 1 -3.81 -25.01 7.09
CA TRP A 1 -3.69 -25.30 8.51
C TRP A 1 -2.78 -24.28 9.19
N GLN A 2 -3.21 -23.73 10.32
CA GLN A 2 -2.45 -22.83 11.16
C GLN A 2 -2.17 -23.50 12.50
N ALA A 3 -0.98 -23.32 13.06
CA ALA A 3 -0.60 -23.96 14.31
C ALA A 3 0.23 -23.01 15.19
N ARG A 4 0.11 -23.18 16.50
CA ARG A 4 1.02 -22.59 17.48
C ARG A 4 2.16 -23.58 17.72
N ILE A 5 3.39 -23.14 17.52
CA ILE A 5 4.58 -23.96 17.74
C ILE A 5 5.26 -23.48 19.03
N ARG A 6 5.60 -24.42 19.92
CA ARG A 6 6.34 -24.15 21.16
C ARG A 6 7.68 -24.85 21.09
N PHE A 7 8.75 -24.11 21.33
CA PHE A 7 10.11 -24.62 21.47
C PHE A 7 10.46 -24.66 22.96
N THR A 8 10.87 -25.83 23.49
CA THR A 8 11.24 -26.00 24.90
C THR A 8 12.57 -26.70 24.96
N ASN A 9 13.63 -25.99 25.42
CA ASN A 9 14.99 -26.51 25.58
C ASN A 9 15.56 -27.18 24.32
N VAL A 10 15.22 -26.69 23.15
CA VAL A 10 15.73 -27.23 21.88
C VAL A 10 17.20 -26.87 21.73
N ARG A 11 18.06 -27.88 21.61
CA ARG A 11 19.48 -27.70 21.29
C ARG A 11 19.69 -27.56 19.79
N VAL A 12 20.29 -26.45 19.37
CA VAL A 12 20.63 -26.16 17.99
C VAL A 12 22.15 -26.15 17.83
N PRO A 13 22.74 -26.97 16.95
CA PRO A 13 24.18 -26.93 16.66
C PRO A 13 24.63 -25.56 16.16
N ARG A 14 25.86 -25.18 16.51
CA ARG A 14 26.40 -23.84 16.18
C ARG A 14 26.52 -23.63 14.64
N GLU A 15 26.80 -24.68 13.91
CA GLU A 15 26.90 -24.69 12.46
C GLU A 15 25.56 -24.35 11.76
N ASN A 16 24.45 -24.49 12.46
CA ASN A 16 23.12 -24.08 11.95
C ASN A 16 22.86 -22.58 12.12
N LEU A 17 23.82 -21.79 12.61
CA LEU A 17 23.70 -20.35 12.67
C LEU A 17 23.65 -19.75 11.26
N LEU A 18 22.53 -19.14 10.89
CA LEU A 18 22.39 -18.42 9.64
C LEU A 18 23.08 -17.03 9.76
N HIS A 19 23.99 -16.75 8.81
CA HIS A 19 24.73 -15.50 8.75
C HIS A 19 25.64 -15.32 9.98
N LYS A 20 25.70 -14.13 10.61
CA LYS A 20 26.54 -13.78 11.75
C LYS A 20 25.72 -13.58 13.03
N GLU A 21 26.32 -13.79 14.18
CA GLU A 21 25.72 -13.48 15.49
C GLU A 21 25.21 -12.02 15.52
N GLY A 22 24.02 -11.79 16.07
CA GLY A 22 23.37 -10.48 16.13
C GLY A 22 22.71 -10.02 14.81
N ARG A 23 22.78 -10.81 13.72
CA ARG A 23 22.21 -10.44 12.40
C ARG A 23 20.92 -11.17 12.04
N GLY A 24 20.33 -11.92 12.97
CA GLY A 24 19.10 -12.70 12.70
C GLY A 24 17.93 -11.86 12.22
N LEU A 25 17.74 -10.65 12.74
CA LEU A 25 16.68 -9.74 12.27
C LEU A 25 16.88 -9.36 10.78
N ILE A 26 18.11 -9.12 10.34
CA ILE A 26 18.39 -8.79 8.93
C ILE A 26 18.05 -9.96 8.03
N VAL A 27 18.41 -11.19 8.43
CA VAL A 27 18.05 -12.42 7.70
C VAL A 27 16.52 -12.53 7.58
N ALA A 28 15.79 -12.35 8.70
CA ALA A 28 14.34 -12.41 8.72
C ALA A 28 13.71 -11.35 7.80
N LEU A 29 14.17 -10.10 7.84
CA LEU A 29 13.65 -9.01 6.98
C LEU A 29 13.93 -9.27 5.50
N THR A 30 15.10 -9.85 5.16
CA THR A 30 15.40 -10.24 3.78
C THR A 30 14.47 -11.35 3.30
N CYS A 31 14.23 -12.39 4.11
CA CYS A 31 13.27 -13.44 3.80
C CYS A 31 11.86 -12.88 3.58
N LEU A 32 11.43 -11.90 4.40
CA LEU A 32 10.12 -11.27 4.28
C LEU A 32 9.95 -10.50 2.96
N ASN A 33 11.01 -9.91 2.40
CA ASN A 33 10.92 -9.23 1.10
C ASN A 33 10.55 -10.21 -0.03
N TYR A 34 11.20 -11.37 -0.07
CA TYR A 34 10.85 -12.44 -1.03
C TYR A 34 9.47 -13.05 -0.70
N GLY A 35 9.19 -13.28 0.59
CA GLY A 35 7.91 -13.80 1.07
C GLY A 35 6.71 -12.95 0.64
N ARG A 36 6.84 -11.64 0.65
CA ARG A 36 5.79 -10.71 0.18
C ARG A 36 5.49 -10.87 -1.31
N CYS A 37 6.50 -11.09 -2.14
CA CYS A 37 6.30 -11.34 -3.58
C CYS A 37 5.64 -12.70 -3.84
N THR A 38 6.11 -13.77 -3.17
CA THR A 38 5.52 -15.11 -3.34
C THR A 38 4.08 -15.18 -2.81
N LEU A 39 3.81 -14.53 -1.69
CA LEU A 39 2.43 -14.36 -1.18
C LEU A 39 1.54 -13.66 -2.21
N SER A 40 2.04 -12.56 -2.79
CA SER A 40 1.29 -11.79 -3.79
C SER A 40 1.01 -12.59 -5.05
N ALA A 41 1.94 -13.44 -5.49
CA ALA A 41 1.73 -14.35 -6.61
C ALA A 41 0.63 -15.38 -6.33
N GLY A 42 0.62 -15.96 -5.12
CA GLY A 42 -0.47 -16.84 -4.68
C GLY A 42 -1.83 -16.16 -4.65
N ILE A 43 -1.88 -14.90 -4.19
CA ILE A 43 -3.10 -14.09 -4.18
C ILE A 43 -3.58 -13.81 -5.60
N ALA A 44 -2.68 -13.46 -6.53
CA ALA A 44 -3.04 -13.18 -7.92
C ALA A 44 -3.67 -14.41 -8.59
N GLY A 45 -3.09 -15.60 -8.39
CA GLY A 45 -3.65 -16.85 -8.90
C GLY A 45 -5.02 -17.19 -8.31
N ALA A 46 -5.19 -17.04 -6.99
CA ALA A 46 -6.46 -17.26 -6.32
C ALA A 46 -7.55 -16.28 -6.79
N ALA A 47 -7.21 -15.01 -6.94
CA ALA A 47 -8.11 -13.97 -7.42
C ALA A 47 -8.55 -14.21 -8.86
N ALA A 48 -7.62 -14.56 -9.76
CA ALA A 48 -7.93 -14.90 -11.15
C ALA A 48 -8.87 -16.12 -11.21
N ARG A 49 -8.59 -17.19 -10.45
CA ARG A 49 -9.43 -18.37 -10.36
C ARG A 49 -10.84 -18.05 -9.88
N ALA A 50 -10.96 -17.23 -8.83
CA ALA A 50 -12.25 -16.80 -8.29
C ALA A 50 -13.05 -16.00 -9.32
N ALA A 51 -12.42 -15.05 -10.00
CA ALA A 51 -13.06 -14.22 -11.03
C ALA A 51 -13.57 -15.07 -12.20
N ASP A 52 -12.75 -16.00 -12.70
CA ASP A 52 -13.14 -16.86 -13.83
C ASP A 52 -14.29 -17.79 -13.48
N GLN A 53 -14.24 -18.44 -12.31
CA GLN A 53 -15.28 -19.35 -11.86
C GLN A 53 -16.63 -18.64 -11.67
N SER A 54 -16.62 -17.50 -10.96
CA SER A 54 -17.82 -16.74 -10.69
C SER A 54 -18.41 -16.12 -11.96
N THR A 55 -17.58 -15.64 -12.88
CA THR A 55 -18.05 -15.11 -14.16
C THR A 55 -18.71 -16.19 -15.02
N LYS A 56 -18.16 -17.42 -15.07
CA LYS A 56 -18.79 -18.55 -15.76
C LYS A 56 -20.15 -18.88 -15.14
N TRP A 57 -20.23 -18.89 -13.80
CA TRP A 57 -21.50 -19.15 -13.10
C TRP A 57 -22.58 -18.17 -13.47
N VAL A 58 -22.34 -16.87 -13.39
CA VAL A 58 -23.35 -15.83 -13.67
C VAL A 58 -23.79 -15.75 -15.12
N GLN A 59 -23.02 -16.32 -16.05
CA GLN A 59 -23.42 -16.47 -17.46
C GLN A 59 -24.45 -17.60 -17.66
N THR A 60 -24.45 -18.58 -16.79
CA THR A 60 -25.33 -19.76 -16.88
C THR A 60 -26.50 -19.73 -15.91
N ARG A 61 -26.40 -18.96 -14.83
CA ARG A 61 -27.45 -18.83 -13.81
C ARG A 61 -28.48 -17.78 -14.22
N TYR A 62 -29.74 -18.24 -14.35
CA TYR A 62 -30.88 -17.39 -14.71
C TYR A 62 -31.67 -16.98 -13.47
N GLN A 63 -32.04 -15.71 -13.41
CA GLN A 63 -33.04 -15.15 -12.50
C GLN A 63 -33.77 -14.02 -13.22
N PHE A 64 -35.08 -13.83 -12.94
CA PHE A 64 -35.88 -12.79 -13.60
C PHE A 64 -35.78 -12.83 -15.13
N GLU A 65 -35.85 -14.07 -15.70
CA GLU A 65 -35.91 -14.38 -17.12
C GLU A 65 -34.64 -14.07 -17.93
N ARG A 66 -33.50 -13.78 -17.28
CA ARG A 66 -32.22 -13.52 -17.95
C ARG A 66 -31.02 -14.02 -17.13
N PRO A 67 -29.84 -14.22 -17.75
CA PRO A 67 -28.62 -14.56 -17.04
C PRO A 67 -28.25 -13.48 -16.02
N LEU A 68 -27.66 -13.87 -14.89
CA LEU A 68 -27.19 -12.91 -13.88
C LEU A 68 -26.16 -11.94 -14.44
N ALA A 69 -25.36 -12.35 -15.41
CA ALA A 69 -24.33 -11.51 -16.08
C ALA A 69 -24.93 -10.29 -16.82
N GLU A 70 -26.22 -10.25 -17.11
CA GLU A 70 -26.88 -9.13 -17.76
C GLU A 70 -27.35 -8.02 -16.80
N PHE A 71 -27.23 -8.24 -15.48
CA PHE A 71 -27.59 -7.23 -14.50
C PHE A 71 -26.43 -6.28 -14.26
N GLU A 72 -26.69 -4.96 -14.32
CA GLU A 72 -25.68 -3.91 -14.21
C GLU A 72 -24.82 -4.03 -12.94
N LEU A 73 -25.40 -4.35 -11.77
CA LEU A 73 -24.66 -4.54 -10.54
C LEU A 73 -23.73 -5.76 -10.56
N VAL A 74 -24.10 -6.80 -11.31
CA VAL A 74 -23.23 -7.98 -11.54
C VAL A 74 -22.12 -7.61 -12.51
N GLN A 75 -22.46 -6.90 -13.60
CA GLN A 75 -21.47 -6.41 -14.58
C GLN A 75 -20.42 -5.51 -13.92
N GLN A 76 -20.83 -4.64 -12.99
CA GLN A 76 -19.91 -3.80 -12.22
C GLN A 76 -18.89 -4.63 -11.44
N ARG A 77 -19.31 -5.72 -10.79
CA ARG A 77 -18.40 -6.62 -10.06
C ARG A 77 -17.48 -7.38 -11.01
N ILE A 78 -18.01 -7.93 -12.11
CA ILE A 78 -17.20 -8.60 -13.13
C ILE A 78 -16.12 -7.65 -13.67
N ALA A 79 -16.50 -6.44 -14.09
CA ALA A 79 -15.58 -5.45 -14.64
C ALA A 79 -14.47 -5.11 -13.61
N ARG A 80 -14.86 -4.88 -12.36
CA ARG A 80 -13.90 -4.58 -11.28
C ARG A 80 -12.93 -5.74 -11.02
N MET A 81 -13.41 -6.98 -10.97
CA MET A 81 -12.55 -8.15 -10.74
C MET A 81 -11.45 -8.28 -11.80
N TYR A 82 -11.80 -8.19 -13.08
CA TYR A 82 -10.81 -8.31 -14.16
C TYR A 82 -9.89 -7.09 -14.27
N ALA A 83 -10.42 -5.89 -14.08
CA ALA A 83 -9.62 -4.67 -14.05
C ALA A 83 -8.58 -4.70 -12.91
N TYR A 84 -9.00 -5.09 -11.71
CA TYR A 84 -8.11 -5.24 -10.57
C TYR A 84 -7.13 -6.41 -10.72
N GLY A 85 -7.55 -7.50 -11.35
CA GLY A 85 -6.66 -8.60 -11.71
C GLY A 85 -5.51 -8.13 -12.62
N TYR A 86 -5.83 -7.32 -13.63
CA TYR A 86 -4.83 -6.71 -14.50
C TYR A 86 -3.85 -5.80 -13.73
N ALA A 87 -4.36 -4.97 -12.82
CA ALA A 87 -3.53 -4.09 -12.00
C ALA A 87 -2.62 -4.89 -11.05
N LEU A 88 -3.15 -5.95 -10.44
CA LEU A 88 -2.43 -6.82 -9.52
C LEU A 88 -1.28 -7.53 -10.22
N ASP A 89 -1.53 -8.15 -11.37
CA ASP A 89 -0.50 -8.78 -12.19
C ASP A 89 0.56 -7.78 -12.65
N SER A 90 0.15 -6.58 -13.08
CA SER A 90 1.08 -5.55 -13.54
C SER A 90 2.06 -5.14 -12.46
N LEU A 91 1.56 -4.92 -11.24
CA LEU A 91 2.39 -4.56 -10.09
C LEU A 91 3.32 -5.73 -9.67
N LEU A 92 2.77 -6.94 -9.62
CA LEU A 92 3.54 -8.14 -9.25
C LEU A 92 4.71 -8.36 -10.22
N TYR A 93 4.46 -8.36 -11.52
CA TYR A 93 5.51 -8.56 -12.54
C TYR A 93 6.55 -7.44 -12.53
N MET A 94 6.16 -6.19 -12.27
CA MET A 94 7.13 -5.11 -12.14
C MET A 94 8.09 -5.37 -10.98
N VAL A 95 7.59 -5.72 -9.80
CA VAL A 95 8.42 -5.88 -8.60
C VAL A 95 9.24 -7.18 -8.65
N THR A 96 8.68 -8.27 -9.17
CA THR A 96 9.47 -9.49 -9.39
C THR A 96 10.54 -9.29 -10.45
N GLY A 97 10.29 -8.51 -11.50
CA GLY A 97 11.30 -8.11 -12.47
C GLY A 97 12.45 -7.26 -11.87
N MET A 98 12.18 -6.44 -10.86
CA MET A 98 13.23 -5.76 -10.08
C MET A 98 14.10 -6.79 -9.33
N LEU A 99 13.49 -7.79 -8.70
CA LEU A 99 14.21 -8.89 -8.03
C LEU A 99 15.09 -9.67 -9.02
N ASP A 100 14.56 -10.00 -10.19
CA ASP A 100 15.28 -10.76 -11.23
C ASP A 100 16.49 -9.98 -11.78
N ARG A 101 16.43 -8.65 -11.80
CA ARG A 101 17.57 -7.79 -12.13
C ARG A 101 18.62 -7.70 -11.02
N GLY A 102 18.33 -8.21 -9.83
CA GLY A 102 19.22 -8.15 -8.68
C GLY A 102 19.13 -6.84 -7.88
N ASP A 103 18.04 -6.07 -8.02
CA ASP A 103 17.81 -4.88 -7.21
C ASP A 103 17.72 -5.28 -5.73
N THR A 104 18.52 -4.64 -4.87
CA THR A 104 18.63 -5.02 -3.45
C THR A 104 17.82 -4.12 -2.51
N ASP A 105 17.57 -2.88 -2.88
CA ASP A 105 16.79 -1.90 -2.10
C ASP A 105 15.36 -1.81 -2.62
N ILE A 106 14.58 -2.87 -2.35
CA ILE A 106 13.19 -3.04 -2.82
C ILE A 106 12.20 -3.25 -1.68
N MET A 107 12.58 -2.85 -0.47
CA MET A 107 11.76 -3.07 0.73
C MET A 107 10.40 -2.37 0.65
N VAL A 108 10.37 -1.18 0.08
CA VAL A 108 9.14 -0.39 -0.08
C VAL A 108 8.26 -1.00 -1.17
N GLU A 109 8.84 -1.35 -2.30
CA GLU A 109 8.14 -1.94 -3.45
C GLU A 109 7.50 -3.28 -3.08
N THR A 110 8.20 -4.13 -2.34
CA THR A 110 7.64 -5.41 -1.86
C THR A 110 6.55 -5.22 -0.81
N ALA A 111 6.69 -4.22 0.06
CA ALA A 111 5.64 -3.86 1.02
C ALA A 111 4.39 -3.31 0.31
N ILE A 112 4.56 -2.43 -0.67
CA ILE A 112 3.49 -1.92 -1.54
C ILE A 112 2.78 -3.07 -2.24
N THR A 113 3.54 -3.99 -2.86
CA THR A 113 2.98 -5.15 -3.56
C THR A 113 2.14 -6.01 -2.62
N LYS A 114 2.62 -6.27 -1.41
CA LYS A 114 1.88 -7.05 -0.40
C LYS A 114 0.60 -6.35 0.05
N VAL A 115 0.65 -5.06 0.34
CA VAL A 115 -0.54 -4.29 0.75
C VAL A 115 -1.56 -4.27 -0.37
N PHE A 116 -1.15 -3.91 -1.58
CA PHE A 116 -2.01 -3.86 -2.75
C PHE A 116 -2.66 -5.21 -3.04
N SER A 117 -1.85 -6.27 -3.18
CA SER A 117 -2.35 -7.60 -3.53
C SER A 117 -3.32 -8.15 -2.48
N SER A 118 -3.02 -7.96 -1.18
CA SER A 118 -3.89 -8.47 -0.12
C SER A 118 -5.21 -7.69 0.02
N GLN A 119 -5.24 -6.39 -0.32
CA GLN A 119 -6.47 -5.59 -0.36
C GLN A 119 -7.30 -5.90 -1.61
N ILE A 120 -6.68 -5.77 -2.77
CA ILE A 120 -7.36 -5.91 -4.07
C ILE A 120 -7.74 -7.37 -4.34
N GLY A 121 -6.85 -8.31 -4.02
CA GLY A 121 -7.15 -9.74 -4.14
C GLY A 121 -8.31 -10.17 -3.23
N TRP A 122 -8.38 -9.63 -2.01
CA TRP A 122 -9.54 -9.83 -1.13
C TRP A 122 -10.84 -9.31 -1.77
N GLU A 123 -10.83 -8.09 -2.33
CA GLU A 123 -12.01 -7.52 -2.99
C GLU A 123 -12.46 -8.36 -4.19
N ILE A 124 -11.53 -8.90 -4.98
CA ILE A 124 -11.85 -9.78 -6.11
C ILE A 124 -12.53 -11.06 -5.62
N VAL A 125 -11.97 -11.70 -4.60
CA VAL A 125 -12.52 -12.97 -4.08
C VAL A 125 -13.87 -12.76 -3.39
N ASP A 126 -14.05 -11.63 -2.70
CA ASP A 126 -15.30 -11.24 -2.06
C ASP A 126 -16.40 -10.95 -3.09
N ASP A 127 -16.10 -10.19 -4.14
CA ASP A 127 -17.01 -9.95 -5.26
C ASP A 127 -17.39 -11.25 -5.97
N ALA A 128 -16.44 -12.15 -6.16
CA ALA A 128 -16.67 -13.45 -6.79
C ALA A 128 -17.66 -14.31 -5.97
N LEU A 129 -17.48 -14.36 -4.66
CA LEU A 129 -18.39 -15.09 -3.77
C LEU A 129 -19.78 -14.46 -3.78
N GLU A 130 -19.85 -13.13 -3.72
CA GLU A 130 -21.11 -12.38 -3.71
C GLU A 130 -21.96 -12.66 -4.96
N ILE A 131 -21.35 -12.62 -6.18
CA ILE A 131 -22.12 -12.86 -7.41
C ILE A 131 -22.50 -14.32 -7.63
N MET A 132 -21.83 -15.25 -6.99
CA MET A 132 -22.24 -16.66 -6.97
C MET A 132 -23.40 -16.92 -6.01
N GLY A 133 -23.64 -16.01 -5.06
CA GLY A 133 -24.70 -16.14 -4.08
C GLY A 133 -24.54 -17.38 -3.19
N GLY A 134 -25.67 -18.07 -2.87
CA GLY A 134 -25.63 -19.25 -2.02
C GLY A 134 -24.73 -20.37 -2.53
N GLU A 135 -24.60 -20.53 -3.85
CA GLU A 135 -23.70 -21.54 -4.45
C GLU A 135 -22.24 -21.30 -4.08
N GLY A 136 -21.76 -20.06 -4.12
CA GLY A 136 -20.40 -19.72 -3.74
C GLY A 136 -20.11 -19.90 -2.25
N TYR A 137 -21.15 -19.90 -1.40
CA TYR A 137 -21.05 -20.02 0.04
C TYR A 137 -21.05 -21.47 0.54
N MET A 138 -21.43 -22.42 -0.31
CA MET A 138 -21.48 -23.83 0.04
C MET A 138 -20.08 -24.45 0.08
N THR A 139 -19.83 -25.35 1.04
CA THR A 139 -18.53 -25.99 1.25
C THR A 139 -18.11 -26.96 0.13
N GLU A 140 -19.05 -27.39 -0.70
CA GLU A 140 -18.81 -28.15 -1.93
C GLU A 140 -18.12 -27.31 -3.02
N ASN A 141 -18.19 -25.99 -2.89
CA ASN A 141 -17.57 -25.04 -3.81
C ASN A 141 -16.19 -24.60 -3.29
N GLU A 142 -15.19 -24.56 -4.18
CA GLU A 142 -13.85 -24.12 -3.78
C GLU A 142 -13.77 -22.64 -3.40
N LEU A 143 -14.74 -21.83 -3.84
CA LEU A 143 -14.73 -20.37 -3.62
C LEU A 143 -14.93 -20.00 -2.16
N GLU A 144 -15.76 -20.73 -1.40
CA GLU A 144 -15.90 -20.57 0.06
C GLU A 144 -14.52 -20.69 0.75
N ARG A 145 -13.77 -21.73 0.38
CA ARG A 145 -12.42 -21.95 0.93
C ARG A 145 -11.45 -20.87 0.50
N LEU A 146 -11.45 -20.46 -0.78
CA LEU A 146 -10.61 -19.36 -1.28
C LEU A 146 -10.89 -18.06 -0.54
N TRP A 147 -12.17 -17.75 -0.32
CA TRP A 147 -12.59 -16.56 0.44
C TRP A 147 -12.07 -16.60 1.87
N ARG A 148 -12.26 -17.69 2.59
CA ARG A 148 -11.80 -17.89 3.97
C ARG A 148 -10.27 -17.84 4.06
N ASP A 149 -9.56 -18.51 3.15
CA ASP A 149 -8.10 -18.54 3.11
C ASP A 149 -7.49 -17.19 2.70
N SER A 150 -8.18 -16.41 1.87
CA SER A 150 -7.71 -15.08 1.45
C SER A 150 -7.71 -14.05 2.60
N ARG A 151 -8.53 -14.26 3.64
CA ARG A 151 -8.64 -13.30 4.75
C ARG A 151 -7.32 -13.11 5.53
N ILE A 152 -6.51 -14.16 5.64
CA ILE A 152 -5.25 -14.13 6.38
C ILE A 152 -4.19 -13.24 5.68
N HIS A 153 -4.28 -13.03 4.37
CA HIS A 153 -3.28 -12.30 3.60
C HIS A 153 -3.08 -10.85 4.06
N ARG A 154 -4.12 -10.23 4.64
CA ARG A 154 -4.02 -8.87 5.21
C ARG A 154 -3.31 -8.83 6.57
N ILE A 155 -3.07 -9.99 7.19
CA ILE A 155 -2.54 -10.15 8.55
C ILE A 155 -1.08 -10.62 8.53
N VAL A 156 -0.77 -11.63 7.71
CA VAL A 156 0.57 -12.22 7.62
C VAL A 156 1.55 -11.36 6.83
N GLU A 157 2.85 -11.66 6.92
CA GLU A 157 3.96 -10.92 6.26
C GLU A 157 4.02 -9.43 6.65
N GLY A 158 3.55 -9.15 7.88
CA GLY A 158 3.27 -7.82 8.41
C GLY A 158 1.86 -7.37 8.07
N SER A 159 1.02 -7.13 9.09
CA SER A 159 -0.35 -6.66 8.85
C SER A 159 -0.36 -5.37 8.03
N ASN A 160 -1.41 -5.14 7.26
CA ASN A 160 -1.49 -3.95 6.42
C ASN A 160 -1.37 -2.66 7.25
N GLU A 161 -1.92 -2.66 8.48
CA GLU A 161 -1.83 -1.55 9.43
C GLU A 161 -0.40 -1.28 9.93
N VAL A 162 0.51 -2.27 9.84
CA VAL A 162 1.94 -2.11 10.11
C VAL A 162 2.70 -1.73 8.84
N MET A 163 2.29 -2.27 7.68
CA MET A 163 2.95 -1.98 6.41
C MET A 163 2.69 -0.55 5.92
N GLN A 164 1.51 0.01 6.16
CA GLN A 164 1.20 1.37 5.76
C GLN A 164 2.12 2.42 6.44
N PRO A 165 2.32 2.43 7.77
CA PRO A 165 3.34 3.26 8.41
C PRO A 165 4.77 2.99 7.93
N PHE A 166 5.09 1.74 7.61
CA PHE A 166 6.38 1.37 7.05
C PHE A 166 6.61 2.01 5.67
N ILE A 167 5.65 1.89 4.75
CA ILE A 167 5.70 2.52 3.41
C ILE A 167 5.82 4.05 3.56
N PHE A 168 5.04 4.66 4.45
CA PHE A 168 5.12 6.09 4.75
C PHE A 168 6.51 6.49 5.23
N GLY A 169 7.06 5.79 6.22
CA GLY A 169 8.33 6.13 6.84
C GLY A 169 9.51 5.99 5.88
N TYR A 170 9.61 4.87 5.18
CA TYR A 170 10.68 4.63 4.22
C TYR A 170 10.53 5.48 2.95
N GLY A 171 9.32 5.60 2.40
CA GLY A 171 9.05 6.46 1.23
C GLY A 171 9.29 7.94 1.52
N GLY A 172 9.04 8.37 2.77
CA GLY A 172 9.27 9.75 3.22
C GLY A 172 10.68 10.06 3.74
N LYS A 173 11.56 9.05 3.84
CA LYS A 173 12.87 9.18 4.49
C LYS A 173 13.72 10.32 3.95
N GLN A 174 13.86 10.41 2.64
CA GLN A 174 14.66 11.48 1.99
C GLN A 174 14.10 12.88 2.29
N LEU A 175 12.79 13.04 2.27
CA LEU A 175 12.14 14.30 2.64
C LEU A 175 12.37 14.66 4.10
N ALA A 176 12.22 13.67 5.00
CA ALA A 176 12.44 13.86 6.44
C ALA A 176 13.89 14.28 6.72
N GLU A 177 14.87 13.62 6.12
CA GLU A 177 16.28 13.98 6.23
C GLU A 177 16.57 15.40 5.69
N GLN A 178 15.98 15.78 4.56
CA GLN A 178 16.08 17.12 4.01
C GLN A 178 15.49 18.17 4.95
N MET A 179 14.27 17.93 5.46
CA MET A 179 13.60 18.85 6.38
C MET A 179 14.35 19.00 7.70
N MET A 180 14.79 17.90 8.30
CA MET A 180 15.60 17.92 9.52
C MET A 180 16.94 18.65 9.30
N GLY A 181 17.62 18.39 8.19
CA GLY A 181 18.86 19.08 7.88
C GLY A 181 18.71 20.59 7.73
N ILE A 182 17.61 21.05 7.10
CA ILE A 182 17.29 22.48 7.00
C ILE A 182 16.94 23.04 8.39
N GLN A 183 16.14 22.33 9.16
CA GLN A 183 15.75 22.76 10.50
C GLN A 183 16.97 22.87 11.42
N GLN A 184 17.82 21.86 11.50
CA GLN A 184 19.04 21.89 12.32
C GLN A 184 19.99 23.03 11.92
N ALA A 185 20.10 23.32 10.62
CA ALA A 185 20.97 24.40 10.13
C ALA A 185 20.44 25.80 10.43
N MET A 186 19.12 25.99 10.49
CA MET A 186 18.45 27.29 10.52
C MET A 186 17.68 27.59 11.82
N SER A 187 17.40 26.59 12.68
CA SER A 187 16.65 26.79 13.90
C SER A 187 17.53 27.35 15.03
N TRP A 188 16.91 28.14 15.89
CA TRP A 188 17.53 28.57 17.13
C TRP A 188 17.49 27.41 18.15
N ASP A 189 18.66 27.07 18.70
CA ASP A 189 18.77 26.07 19.74
C ASP A 189 18.85 26.75 21.12
N GLY A 190 17.90 26.42 21.99
CA GLY A 190 17.81 27.02 23.33
C GLY A 190 18.92 26.59 24.29
N ASP A 191 19.58 25.46 24.01
CA ASP A 191 20.69 24.94 24.81
C ASP A 191 22.05 25.51 24.39
N GLU A 192 22.13 26.15 23.20
CA GLU A 192 23.32 26.81 22.71
C GLU A 192 23.38 28.29 23.14
N SER A 193 24.58 28.81 23.35
CA SER A 193 24.78 30.25 23.58
C SER A 193 24.40 31.09 22.34
N PHE A 194 24.06 32.37 22.55
CA PHE A 194 23.77 33.31 21.47
C PHE A 194 24.84 33.30 20.38
N GLY A 195 26.12 33.34 20.77
CA GLY A 195 27.25 33.33 19.82
C GLY A 195 27.38 32.04 19.02
N GLN A 196 27.06 30.90 19.60
CA GLN A 196 27.05 29.60 18.91
C GLN A 196 25.91 29.53 17.89
N ASN A 197 24.71 29.91 18.27
CA ASN A 197 23.57 29.98 17.35
C ASN A 197 23.86 30.91 16.14
N VAL A 198 24.40 32.11 16.39
CA VAL A 198 24.74 33.04 15.31
C VAL A 198 25.84 32.48 14.40
N LYS A 199 26.87 31.86 14.95
CA LYS A 199 27.94 31.21 14.16
C LYS A 199 27.44 30.08 13.30
N ARG A 200 26.39 29.37 13.71
CA ARG A 200 25.76 28.30 12.94
C ARG A 200 24.78 28.81 11.91
N ILE A 201 23.87 29.70 12.28
CA ILE A 201 22.75 30.15 11.44
C ILE A 201 23.23 31.08 10.31
N VAL A 202 24.04 32.09 10.62
CA VAL A 202 24.42 33.13 9.63
C VAL A 202 25.16 32.58 8.42
N PRO A 203 26.18 31.71 8.55
CA PRO A 203 26.80 31.09 7.37
C PRO A 203 25.85 30.22 6.56
N ASN A 204 24.90 29.55 7.22
CA ASN A 204 23.92 28.71 6.57
C ASN A 204 22.85 29.50 5.78
N MET A 205 22.52 30.72 6.20
CA MET A 205 21.65 31.64 5.45
C MET A 205 22.16 32.02 4.08
N VAL A 206 23.50 31.94 3.85
CA VAL A 206 24.13 32.24 2.57
C VAL A 206 24.78 31.02 1.91
N ASN A 207 24.59 29.82 2.49
CA ASN A 207 25.12 28.56 1.96
C ASN A 207 24.36 28.15 0.67
N PRO A 208 24.99 28.16 -0.52
CA PRO A 208 24.28 27.87 -1.77
C PRO A 208 23.71 26.48 -1.83
N ALA A 209 24.34 25.46 -1.22
CA ALA A 209 23.89 24.08 -1.21
C ALA A 209 22.64 23.91 -0.33
N LEU A 210 22.58 24.60 0.81
CA LEU A 210 21.41 24.60 1.68
C LEU A 210 20.25 25.38 1.04
N LEU A 211 20.54 26.58 0.48
CA LEU A 211 19.53 27.41 -0.16
C LEU A 211 18.91 26.73 -1.38
N LYS A 212 19.69 26.03 -2.20
CA LYS A 212 19.20 25.22 -3.33
C LYS A 212 18.14 24.18 -2.91
N ARG A 213 18.23 23.66 -1.69
CA ARG A 213 17.27 22.69 -1.13
C ARG A 213 16.12 23.36 -0.37
N ALA A 214 16.43 24.41 0.39
CA ALA A 214 15.47 25.07 1.27
C ALA A 214 14.49 25.97 0.51
N ILE A 215 14.95 26.74 -0.48
CA ILE A 215 14.11 27.71 -1.21
C ILE A 215 12.95 27.01 -1.94
N PRO A 216 13.15 25.97 -2.77
CA PRO A 216 12.05 25.30 -3.44
C PRO A 216 11.03 24.70 -2.45
N LEU A 217 11.51 24.11 -1.35
CA LEU A 217 10.63 23.56 -0.32
C LEU A 217 9.84 24.67 0.39
N ALA A 218 10.49 25.78 0.74
CA ALA A 218 9.83 26.92 1.39
C ALA A 218 8.82 27.59 0.45
N THR A 219 9.16 27.81 -0.82
CA THR A 219 8.24 28.38 -1.81
C THR A 219 7.01 27.50 -2.03
N GLU A 220 7.20 26.17 -2.07
CA GLU A 220 6.08 25.24 -2.17
C GLU A 220 5.20 25.26 -0.91
N LEU A 221 5.81 25.13 0.27
CA LEU A 221 5.06 24.98 1.52
C LEU A 221 4.41 26.28 2.01
N PHE A 222 4.99 27.46 1.75
CA PHE A 222 4.53 28.74 2.30
C PHE A 222 3.92 29.68 1.25
N LEU A 223 4.38 29.61 0.00
CA LEU A 223 3.89 30.47 -1.07
C LEU A 223 2.97 29.72 -2.07
N GLY A 224 2.86 28.39 -1.94
CA GLY A 224 1.97 27.58 -2.79
C GLY A 224 2.48 27.31 -4.21
N PHE A 225 3.76 27.60 -4.50
CA PHE A 225 4.36 27.30 -5.82
C PHE A 225 4.71 25.82 -5.90
N VAL A 226 3.77 25.00 -6.35
CA VAL A 226 3.99 23.57 -6.52
C VAL A 226 4.90 23.34 -7.73
N PRO A 227 5.99 22.55 -7.59
CA PRO A 227 6.85 22.18 -8.71
C PRO A 227 6.06 21.54 -9.86
N SER A 228 6.57 21.64 -11.08
CA SER A 228 5.97 21.00 -12.25
C SER A 228 5.83 19.48 -12.03
N ALA A 229 4.79 18.90 -12.60
CA ALA A 229 4.58 17.45 -12.56
C ALA A 229 5.76 16.73 -13.22
N PRO A 230 6.21 15.58 -12.68
CA PRO A 230 7.29 14.83 -13.29
C PRO A 230 6.86 14.28 -14.65
N ALA A 231 7.77 14.24 -15.61
CA ALA A 231 7.47 13.66 -16.90
C ALA A 231 7.29 12.12 -16.76
N VAL A 232 6.18 11.61 -17.28
CA VAL A 232 5.95 10.18 -17.49
C VAL A 232 5.98 9.97 -19.01
N SER A 233 7.02 9.32 -19.50
CA SER A 233 7.20 9.04 -20.93
C SER A 233 6.62 7.67 -21.28
N THR A 234 5.97 7.59 -22.43
CA THR A 234 5.48 6.36 -23.04
C THR A 234 5.94 6.31 -24.51
N GLU A 235 6.11 5.11 -25.04
CA GLU A 235 6.48 4.91 -26.44
C GLU A 235 5.28 5.09 -27.36
N ASN A 236 4.08 4.83 -26.85
CA ASN A 236 2.85 4.82 -27.61
C ASN A 236 1.99 6.04 -27.30
N SER A 237 1.71 6.85 -28.32
CA SER A 237 0.99 8.13 -28.20
C SER A 237 -0.42 8.03 -27.61
N TRP A 238 -1.12 6.90 -27.79
CA TRP A 238 -2.45 6.71 -27.19
C TRP A 238 -2.41 6.69 -25.66
N LEU A 239 -1.26 6.44 -25.05
CA LEU A 239 -1.06 6.48 -23.59
C LEU A 239 -0.76 7.86 -23.04
N GLU A 240 -0.47 8.85 -23.88
CA GLU A 240 -0.15 10.22 -23.42
C GLU A 240 -1.19 10.81 -22.46
N PRO A 241 -2.53 10.65 -22.67
CA PRO A 241 -3.52 11.15 -21.72
C PRO A 241 -3.41 10.50 -20.34
N PHE A 242 -3.12 9.19 -20.27
CA PHE A 242 -2.95 8.45 -19.02
C PHE A 242 -1.63 8.82 -18.34
N ALA A 243 -0.55 8.96 -19.10
CA ALA A 243 0.75 9.41 -18.61
C ALA A 243 0.65 10.81 -17.98
N LEU A 244 -0.08 11.74 -18.60
CA LEU A 244 -0.32 13.07 -18.06
C LEU A 244 -1.16 13.03 -16.77
N ARG A 245 -2.20 12.21 -16.71
CA ARG A 245 -3.02 12.02 -15.50
C ARG A 245 -2.15 11.46 -14.36
N LEU A 246 -1.37 10.41 -14.62
CA LEU A 246 -0.45 9.81 -13.66
C LEU A 246 0.58 10.83 -13.15
N SER A 247 1.18 11.61 -14.04
CA SER A 247 2.12 12.68 -13.72
C SER A 247 1.51 13.70 -12.73
N LYS A 248 0.27 14.13 -12.96
CA LYS A 248 -0.48 15.03 -12.05
C LYS A 248 -0.81 14.39 -10.70
N LEU A 249 -1.12 13.08 -10.68
CA LEU A 249 -1.37 12.35 -9.44
C LEU A 249 -0.10 12.26 -8.59
N ILE A 250 1.05 11.98 -9.20
CA ILE A 250 2.35 11.97 -8.54
C ILE A 250 2.67 13.35 -7.95
N GLN A 251 2.50 14.41 -8.73
CA GLN A 251 2.69 15.79 -8.28
C GLN A 251 1.80 16.11 -7.07
N LYS A 252 0.51 15.81 -7.16
CA LYS A 252 -0.48 16.09 -6.11
C LYS A 252 -0.15 15.31 -4.84
N HIS A 253 0.20 14.03 -4.96
CA HIS A 253 0.62 13.21 -3.83
C HIS A 253 1.87 13.78 -3.16
N ALA A 254 2.93 14.07 -3.92
CA ALA A 254 4.18 14.61 -3.40
C ALA A 254 3.98 15.96 -2.69
N HIS A 255 3.13 16.83 -3.23
CA HIS A 255 2.76 18.09 -2.59
C HIS A 255 2.02 17.87 -1.27
N LEU A 256 0.99 17.02 -1.27
CA LEU A 256 0.17 16.78 -0.08
C LEU A 256 0.94 16.00 0.99
N PHE A 257 1.89 15.16 0.63
CA PHE A 257 2.81 14.53 1.58
C PHE A 257 3.61 15.58 2.36
N LYS A 258 4.21 16.56 1.65
CA LYS A 258 4.94 17.69 2.26
C LYS A 258 4.02 18.57 3.12
N MET A 259 2.81 18.85 2.62
CA MET A 259 1.82 19.63 3.37
C MET A 259 1.36 18.92 4.65
N ALA A 260 1.14 17.60 4.60
CA ALA A 260 0.78 16.80 5.78
C ALA A 260 1.92 16.84 6.82
N SER A 261 3.17 16.72 6.37
CA SER A 261 4.35 16.86 7.24
C SER A 261 4.41 18.24 7.91
N LYS A 262 4.09 19.33 7.17
CA LYS A 262 3.99 20.67 7.70
C LYS A 262 2.84 20.85 8.72
N TRP A 263 1.64 20.30 8.40
CA TRP A 263 0.47 20.45 9.27
C TRP A 263 0.60 19.71 10.58
N HIS A 264 1.17 18.51 10.56
CA HIS A 264 1.27 17.65 11.73
C HIS A 264 2.62 17.73 12.44
N LYS A 265 3.65 18.29 11.80
CA LYS A 265 5.01 18.41 12.35
C LYS A 265 5.48 17.04 12.90
N GLU A 266 6.04 17.01 14.11
CA GLU A 266 6.52 15.79 14.76
C GLU A 266 5.38 14.79 15.08
N GLU A 267 4.14 15.28 15.27
CA GLU A 267 3.00 14.38 15.48
C GLU A 267 2.71 13.44 14.29
N ILE A 268 3.21 13.76 13.09
CA ILE A 268 3.00 12.90 11.91
C ILE A 268 3.50 11.47 12.16
N VAL A 269 4.50 11.28 13.02
CA VAL A 269 5.07 9.97 13.37
C VAL A 269 4.06 9.08 14.11
N ILE A 270 3.10 9.67 14.82
CA ILE A 270 2.06 8.95 15.58
C ILE A 270 0.68 9.02 14.92
N ARG A 271 0.53 9.79 13.84
CA ARG A 271 -0.73 9.96 13.11
C ARG A 271 -0.95 8.86 12.08
N GLN A 272 -1.13 7.62 12.52
CA GLN A 272 -1.24 6.45 11.64
C GLN A 272 -2.33 6.56 10.57
N ALA A 273 -3.47 7.22 10.86
CA ALA A 273 -4.51 7.43 9.85
C ALA A 273 -4.04 8.31 8.68
N VAL A 274 -3.24 9.35 8.96
CA VAL A 274 -2.61 10.20 7.93
C VAL A 274 -1.57 9.41 7.15
N GLN A 275 -0.74 8.63 7.85
CA GLN A 275 0.28 7.77 7.25
C GLN A 275 -0.37 6.73 6.31
N ALA A 276 -1.46 6.09 6.72
CA ALA A 276 -2.20 5.12 5.92
C ALA A 276 -2.74 5.73 4.62
N ARG A 277 -3.39 6.90 4.69
CA ARG A 277 -3.91 7.59 3.49
C ARG A 277 -2.80 7.93 2.50
N LEU A 278 -1.66 8.41 2.98
CA LEU A 278 -0.51 8.71 2.12
C LEU A 278 0.10 7.43 1.55
N SER A 279 0.21 6.36 2.34
CA SER A 279 0.71 5.07 1.87
C SER A 279 -0.21 4.42 0.84
N ASP A 280 -1.52 4.45 1.06
CA ASP A 280 -2.50 3.88 0.12
C ASP A 280 -2.49 4.66 -1.20
N SER A 281 -2.43 6.00 -1.16
CA SER A 281 -2.32 6.79 -2.38
C SER A 281 -1.01 6.52 -3.13
N ALA A 282 0.13 6.36 -2.43
CA ALA A 282 1.41 5.96 -3.05
C ALA A 282 1.34 4.56 -3.64
N THR A 283 0.70 3.61 -2.94
CA THR A 283 0.47 2.24 -3.39
C THR A 283 -0.31 2.20 -4.69
N PHE A 284 -1.41 2.96 -4.79
CA PHE A 284 -2.21 3.02 -6.02
C PHE A 284 -1.49 3.74 -7.15
N ILE A 285 -0.71 4.81 -6.87
CA ILE A 285 0.12 5.48 -7.88
C ILE A 285 1.19 4.52 -8.43
N PHE A 286 1.82 3.72 -7.59
CA PHE A 286 2.81 2.75 -8.03
C PHE A 286 2.19 1.64 -8.86
N ALA A 287 0.98 1.16 -8.51
CA ALA A 287 0.21 0.23 -9.33
C ALA A 287 -0.15 0.82 -10.70
N LEU A 288 -0.59 2.09 -10.77
CA LEU A 288 -0.83 2.79 -12.03
C LEU A 288 0.45 2.89 -12.88
N SER A 289 1.60 3.17 -12.27
CA SER A 289 2.89 3.22 -12.97
C SER A 289 3.25 1.86 -13.58
N ALA A 290 3.02 0.78 -12.83
CA ALA A 290 3.24 -0.59 -13.30
C ALA A 290 2.31 -0.96 -14.48
N MET A 291 1.04 -0.56 -14.40
CA MET A 291 0.05 -0.77 -15.46
C MET A 291 0.41 -0.01 -16.74
N VAL A 292 0.81 1.27 -16.63
CA VAL A 292 1.24 2.07 -17.78
C VAL A 292 2.46 1.45 -18.44
N SER A 293 3.47 1.05 -17.65
CA SER A 293 4.67 0.38 -18.18
C SER A 293 4.33 -0.94 -18.89
N ARG A 294 3.47 -1.76 -18.32
CA ARG A 294 3.05 -3.04 -18.91
C ARG A 294 2.32 -2.86 -20.23
N ILE A 295 1.29 -1.99 -20.26
CA ILE A 295 0.48 -1.82 -21.46
C ILE A 295 1.26 -1.14 -22.60
N ASP A 296 2.21 -0.27 -22.27
CA ASP A 296 3.12 0.34 -23.24
C ASP A 296 4.00 -0.72 -23.89
N SER A 297 4.60 -1.61 -23.11
CA SER A 297 5.38 -2.76 -23.61
C SER A 297 4.51 -3.73 -24.43
N GLN A 298 3.30 -4.07 -23.96
CA GLN A 298 2.38 -4.94 -24.70
C GLN A 298 1.98 -4.33 -26.06
N THR A 299 1.83 -3.01 -26.11
CA THR A 299 1.51 -2.30 -27.36
C THR A 299 2.71 -2.34 -28.32
N SER A 300 3.92 -2.09 -27.83
CA SER A 300 5.14 -2.11 -28.64
C SER A 300 5.47 -3.51 -29.20
N THR A 301 5.12 -4.57 -28.46
CA THR A 301 5.34 -5.95 -28.87
C THR A 301 4.15 -6.58 -29.63
N ASN A 302 3.04 -5.85 -29.78
CA ASN A 302 1.78 -6.33 -30.36
C ASN A 302 1.31 -7.64 -29.71
N ASP A 303 1.24 -7.66 -28.37
CA ASP A 303 0.82 -8.83 -27.59
C ASP A 303 -0.58 -9.32 -28.01
N GLN A 304 -0.77 -10.63 -28.07
CA GLN A 304 -2.03 -11.26 -28.47
C GLN A 304 -3.23 -10.89 -27.58
N ASN A 305 -3.00 -10.51 -26.34
CA ASN A 305 -4.02 -10.10 -25.38
C ASN A 305 -4.28 -8.60 -25.37
N LEU A 306 -3.55 -7.81 -26.15
CA LEU A 306 -3.56 -6.35 -26.11
C LEU A 306 -4.95 -5.74 -26.14
N THR A 307 -5.82 -6.23 -27.04
CA THR A 307 -7.19 -5.69 -27.20
C THR A 307 -8.00 -5.85 -25.91
N ARG A 308 -7.93 -6.99 -25.26
CA ARG A 308 -8.57 -7.27 -23.97
C ARG A 308 -7.97 -6.44 -22.87
N ASP A 309 -6.64 -6.43 -22.80
CA ASP A 309 -5.89 -5.81 -21.71
C ASP A 309 -5.99 -4.29 -21.72
N LYS A 310 -6.19 -3.67 -22.90
CA LYS A 310 -6.52 -2.23 -22.99
C LYS A 310 -7.81 -1.88 -22.24
N VAL A 311 -8.87 -2.67 -22.43
CA VAL A 311 -10.16 -2.44 -21.74
C VAL A 311 -10.01 -2.58 -20.24
N TYR A 312 -9.28 -3.61 -19.77
CA TYR A 312 -9.02 -3.80 -18.33
C TYR A 312 -8.13 -2.70 -17.76
N PHE A 313 -7.11 -2.28 -18.51
CA PHE A 313 -6.23 -1.18 -18.15
C PHE A 313 -7.01 0.14 -17.95
N GLU A 314 -7.83 0.52 -18.93
CA GLU A 314 -8.61 1.77 -18.86
C GLU A 314 -9.51 1.79 -17.62
N HIS A 315 -10.30 0.72 -17.42
CA HIS A 315 -11.19 0.63 -16.26
C HIS A 315 -10.44 0.60 -14.92
N ALA A 316 -9.34 -0.16 -14.83
CA ALA A 316 -8.50 -0.20 -13.63
C ALA A 316 -7.88 1.16 -13.32
N PHE A 317 -7.43 1.89 -14.36
CA PHE A 317 -6.87 3.23 -14.20
C PHE A 317 -7.89 4.18 -13.56
N GLU A 318 -9.12 4.20 -14.06
CA GLU A 318 -10.21 5.04 -13.53
C GLU A 318 -10.54 4.68 -12.08
N LEU A 319 -10.69 3.40 -11.76
CA LEU A 319 -10.99 2.94 -10.41
C LEU A 319 -9.89 3.33 -9.40
N LEU A 320 -8.63 3.13 -9.75
CA LEU A 320 -7.50 3.46 -8.88
C LEU A 320 -7.31 4.98 -8.75
N GLU A 321 -7.52 5.75 -9.82
CA GLU A 321 -7.48 7.21 -9.75
C GLU A 321 -8.53 7.77 -8.79
N LEU A 322 -9.77 7.25 -8.83
CA LEU A 322 -10.83 7.62 -7.87
C LEU A 322 -10.39 7.33 -6.42
N ARG A 323 -9.79 6.17 -6.16
CA ARG A 323 -9.26 5.83 -4.83
C ARG A 323 -8.14 6.78 -4.39
N ILE A 324 -7.22 7.13 -5.29
CA ILE A 324 -6.17 8.11 -4.98
C ILE A 324 -6.80 9.45 -4.59
N HIS A 325 -7.77 9.92 -5.37
CA HIS A 325 -8.44 11.17 -5.07
C HIS A 325 -9.15 11.15 -3.71
N GLN A 326 -9.80 10.05 -3.36
CA GLN A 326 -10.43 9.86 -2.07
C GLN A 326 -9.39 9.93 -0.93
N GLN A 327 -8.32 9.13 -0.99
CA GLN A 327 -7.27 9.14 0.04
C GLN A 327 -6.67 10.52 0.25
N LEU A 328 -6.39 11.24 -0.83
CA LEU A 328 -5.83 12.58 -0.76
C LEU A 328 -6.82 13.64 -0.24
N ALA A 329 -8.12 13.49 -0.54
CA ALA A 329 -9.16 14.37 0.01
C ALA A 329 -9.34 14.17 1.52
N GLU A 330 -9.27 12.92 1.98
CA GLU A 330 -9.39 12.55 3.39
C GLU A 330 -8.23 13.04 4.28
N LEU A 331 -7.14 13.55 3.71
CA LEU A 331 -6.12 14.27 4.49
C LEU A 331 -6.65 15.55 5.14
N ARG A 332 -7.70 16.14 4.55
CA ARG A 332 -8.34 17.38 5.05
C ARG A 332 -9.73 17.16 5.60
N ILE A 333 -10.54 16.35 4.92
CA ILE A 333 -11.95 16.11 5.27
C ILE A 333 -12.06 14.66 5.74
N ASN A 334 -12.05 14.47 7.05
CA ASN A 334 -12.03 13.15 7.67
C ASN A 334 -12.77 13.12 9.02
N ALA A 335 -12.94 11.94 9.58
CA ALA A 335 -13.60 11.68 10.85
C ALA A 335 -12.62 11.33 12.00
N ASP A 336 -11.33 11.65 11.89
CA ASP A 336 -10.29 11.21 12.84
C ASP A 336 -10.57 11.66 14.29
N LYS A 337 -11.16 12.86 14.46
CA LYS A 337 -11.50 13.36 15.79
C LYS A 337 -12.63 12.57 16.45
N SER A 338 -13.71 12.32 15.72
CA SER A 338 -14.85 11.54 16.23
C SER A 338 -14.49 10.07 16.39
N MET A 339 -13.68 9.51 15.50
CA MET A 339 -13.17 8.14 15.56
C MET A 339 -12.43 7.88 16.87
N ARG A 340 -11.51 8.76 17.30
CA ARG A 340 -10.77 8.59 18.56
C ARG A 340 -11.71 8.55 19.76
N LYS A 341 -12.67 9.49 19.81
CA LYS A 341 -13.66 9.53 20.89
C LYS A 341 -14.51 8.27 20.92
N ALA A 342 -14.98 7.80 19.76
CA ALA A 342 -15.76 6.58 19.65
C ALA A 342 -14.97 5.34 20.12
N ALA A 343 -13.70 5.22 19.69
CA ALA A 343 -12.83 4.12 20.10
C ALA A 343 -12.54 4.11 21.60
N GLU A 344 -12.30 5.28 22.20
CA GLU A 344 -12.10 5.42 23.65
C GLU A 344 -13.36 5.01 24.43
N THR A 345 -14.53 5.48 23.98
CA THR A 345 -15.82 5.10 24.58
C THR A 345 -16.06 3.60 24.51
N ALA A 346 -15.80 2.99 23.33
CA ALA A 346 -15.96 1.55 23.14
C ALA A 346 -15.02 0.74 24.05
N ARG A 347 -13.75 1.17 24.17
CA ARG A 347 -12.78 0.53 25.07
C ARG A 347 -13.22 0.61 26.55
N THR A 348 -13.67 1.79 26.98
CA THR A 348 -14.16 1.98 28.35
C THR A 348 -15.34 1.07 28.66
N TYR A 349 -16.31 0.99 27.72
CA TYR A 349 -17.45 0.07 27.86
C TYR A 349 -16.98 -1.38 27.88
N ASN A 350 -16.12 -1.79 26.95
CA ASN A 350 -15.63 -3.17 26.86
C ASN A 350 -14.89 -3.61 28.13
N ASN A 351 -14.15 -2.71 28.80
CA ASN A 351 -13.47 -3.01 30.06
C ASN A 351 -14.45 -3.38 31.20
N SER A 352 -15.73 -3.03 31.09
CA SER A 352 -16.76 -3.40 32.06
C SER A 352 -17.33 -4.80 31.82
N LEU A 353 -17.02 -5.43 30.68
CA LEU A 353 -17.50 -6.75 30.31
C LEU A 353 -16.59 -7.87 30.88
N PRO A 354 -17.15 -9.01 31.34
CA PRO A 354 -16.35 -10.09 31.90
C PRO A 354 -15.55 -10.81 30.81
N ASN A 355 -14.22 -10.91 30.99
CA ASN A 355 -13.32 -11.58 30.03
C ASN A 355 -13.66 -13.06 29.80
N SER A 356 -14.23 -13.73 30.81
CA SER A 356 -14.59 -15.14 30.73
C SER A 356 -15.61 -15.49 29.66
N GLU A 357 -16.43 -14.52 29.20
CA GLU A 357 -17.42 -14.71 28.16
C GLU A 357 -16.84 -14.67 26.74
N TYR A 358 -15.60 -14.17 26.56
CA TYR A 358 -15.05 -13.84 25.23
C TYR A 358 -13.86 -14.70 24.80
N TYR A 359 -13.56 -15.80 25.48
CA TYR A 359 -12.45 -16.70 25.11
C TYR A 359 -11.10 -15.97 24.92
N ILE A 360 -10.80 -15.00 25.80
CA ILE A 360 -9.53 -14.28 25.75
C ILE A 360 -8.47 -15.15 26.40
N HIS A 361 -7.58 -15.72 25.61
CA HIS A 361 -6.38 -16.35 26.14
C HIS A 361 -5.51 -15.26 26.76
N GLU A 362 -5.10 -15.43 28.02
CA GLU A 362 -4.08 -14.59 28.62
C GLU A 362 -2.84 -14.64 27.73
N THR A 363 -2.60 -13.54 27.03
CA THR A 363 -1.30 -13.32 26.43
C THR A 363 -0.33 -13.18 27.59
N SER A 364 0.80 -13.88 27.53
CA SER A 364 1.88 -13.86 28.52
C SER A 364 2.05 -12.48 29.15
N PRO A 365 2.28 -12.41 30.46
CA PRO A 365 2.42 -11.13 31.13
C PRO A 365 3.38 -10.25 30.36
N SER A 366 2.95 -9.03 30.09
CA SER A 366 3.79 -8.00 29.54
C SER A 366 5.13 -8.04 30.24
N ALA A 367 6.22 -8.09 29.50
CA ALA A 367 7.53 -7.75 30.03
C ALA A 367 7.44 -6.35 30.65
N LYS A 368 7.06 -6.27 31.92
CA LYS A 368 7.35 -5.16 32.78
C LYS A 368 8.80 -5.38 33.21
N GLY A 369 9.70 -4.71 32.54
CA GLY A 369 11.10 -4.64 32.81
C GLY A 369 11.70 -3.59 31.94
#